data_0974ce2cc9c83b92cd15a5b7f5176584
#
_entry.id   0974ce2cc9c83b92cd15a5b7f5176584
#
_cell.length_a   1.000
_cell.length_b   1.000
_cell.length_c   1.000
_cell.angle_alpha   90.00
_cell.angle_beta   90.00
_cell.angle_gamma   90.00
#
_symmetry.space_group_name_H-M   'P 1'
#
loop_
_entity.id
_entity.type
_entity.pdbx_description
1 polymer ?
#
loop_
_entity_poly.entity_id
_entity_poly.type
_entity_poly.pdbx_seq_one_letter_code
_entity_poly.pdbx_strand_id
1 'polypeptide(L)'
;MNEITKHEPNAFDRIADPIDAIEKMGNWFAKSGMFGCEKVEQGNILAMASILERKSPIEIADTYHLMDGQLTMKSRAMLAKYRQAGGRVKWLETTDTTCLAAWTLEGETTEIGFTLAEAERMGIVKPKGGWAKQPAEMLRARATSRAVTMLAPE
;
A
#
# COMPACT_ATOMS: atom_id res chain seq x y z
N MET A 1 -16.72 -32.30 -1.31
CA MET A 1 -17.02 -31.71 -2.62
C MET A 1 -16.29 -30.40 -2.73
N ASN A 2 -15.23 -30.33 -3.56
CA ASN A 2 -14.56 -29.07 -3.80
C ASN A 2 -15.47 -28.23 -4.69
N GLU A 3 -16.03 -27.15 -4.16
CA GLU A 3 -16.63 -26.09 -4.99
C GLU A 3 -15.49 -25.50 -5.83
N ILE A 4 -15.47 -25.86 -7.10
CA ILE A 4 -14.68 -25.15 -8.10
C ILE A 4 -15.33 -23.78 -8.19
N THR A 5 -14.75 -22.80 -7.52
CA THR A 5 -15.12 -21.38 -7.67
C THR A 5 -15.04 -21.08 -9.16
N LYS A 6 -16.18 -20.92 -9.81
CA LYS A 6 -16.26 -20.49 -11.20
C LYS A 6 -15.57 -19.14 -11.29
N HIS A 7 -14.35 -19.15 -11.81
CA HIS A 7 -13.61 -17.94 -12.08
C HIS A 7 -14.35 -17.16 -13.18
N GLU A 8 -14.86 -15.99 -12.84
CA GLU A 8 -15.45 -15.09 -13.84
C GLU A 8 -14.35 -14.57 -14.76
N PRO A 9 -14.52 -14.70 -16.09
CA PRO A 9 -13.50 -14.28 -17.04
C PRO A 9 -13.27 -12.76 -16.91
N ASN A 10 -12.04 -12.37 -16.70
CA ASN A 10 -11.58 -10.99 -16.61
C ASN A 10 -11.02 -10.53 -17.96
N ALA A 11 -10.95 -9.22 -18.19
CA ALA A 11 -10.34 -8.64 -19.38
C ALA A 11 -8.88 -9.11 -19.58
N PHE A 12 -8.16 -9.38 -18.51
CA PHE A 12 -6.78 -9.88 -18.53
C PHE A 12 -6.66 -11.33 -19.04
N ASP A 13 -7.72 -12.14 -18.99
CA ASP A 13 -7.72 -13.52 -19.52
C ASP A 13 -7.66 -13.56 -21.06
N ARG A 14 -7.88 -12.41 -21.70
CA ARG A 14 -7.85 -12.27 -23.17
C ARG A 14 -6.51 -11.76 -23.68
N ILE A 15 -5.54 -11.54 -22.81
CA ILE A 15 -4.20 -11.07 -23.20
C ILE A 15 -3.45 -12.26 -23.79
N ALA A 16 -3.22 -12.23 -25.10
CA ALA A 16 -2.50 -13.29 -25.82
C ALA A 16 -0.98 -13.25 -25.54
N ASP A 17 -0.42 -12.05 -25.41
CA ASP A 17 0.98 -11.83 -25.08
C ASP A 17 1.07 -10.85 -23.89
N PRO A 18 1.30 -11.38 -22.68
CA PRO A 18 1.42 -10.53 -21.49
C PRO A 18 2.61 -9.57 -21.52
N ILE A 19 3.71 -9.94 -22.15
CA ILE A 19 4.92 -9.08 -22.22
C ILE A 19 4.65 -7.88 -23.12
N ASP A 20 4.10 -8.11 -24.31
CA ASP A 20 3.70 -7.03 -25.22
C ASP A 20 2.67 -6.10 -24.58
N ALA A 21 1.71 -6.66 -23.85
CA ALA A 21 0.72 -5.88 -23.11
C ALA A 21 1.35 -5.00 -22.02
N ILE A 22 2.30 -5.54 -21.25
CA ILE A 22 3.03 -4.80 -20.21
C ILE A 22 3.79 -3.64 -20.84
N GLU A 23 4.53 -3.88 -21.93
CA GLU A 23 5.32 -2.85 -22.61
C GLU A 23 4.43 -1.73 -23.18
N LYS A 24 3.33 -2.07 -23.82
CA LYS A 24 2.38 -1.09 -24.37
C LYS A 24 1.71 -0.26 -23.28
N MET A 25 1.23 -0.90 -22.24
CA MET A 25 0.62 -0.23 -21.07
C MET A 25 1.62 0.64 -20.34
N GLY A 26 2.83 0.13 -20.10
CA GLY A 26 3.89 0.85 -19.42
C GLY A 26 4.33 2.12 -20.16
N ASN A 27 4.48 2.03 -21.47
CA ASN A 27 4.75 3.19 -22.34
C ASN A 27 3.62 4.23 -22.26
N TRP A 28 2.37 3.77 -22.26
CA TRP A 28 1.21 4.66 -22.16
C TRP A 28 1.16 5.37 -20.82
N PHE A 29 1.37 4.67 -19.71
CA PHE A 29 1.41 5.27 -18.37
C PHE A 29 2.53 6.31 -18.24
N ALA A 30 3.73 6.01 -18.72
CA ALA A 30 4.86 6.93 -18.68
C ALA A 30 4.59 8.19 -19.53
N LYS A 31 4.09 8.03 -20.75
CA LYS A 31 3.78 9.16 -21.65
C LYS A 31 2.67 10.06 -21.12
N SER A 32 1.69 9.49 -20.44
CA SER A 32 0.57 10.24 -19.87
C SER A 32 0.86 10.83 -18.49
N GLY A 33 1.97 10.43 -17.83
CA GLY A 33 2.26 10.79 -16.44
C GLY A 33 1.25 10.23 -15.44
N MET A 34 0.40 9.29 -15.86
CA MET A 34 -0.62 8.69 -15.01
C MET A 34 0.03 7.91 -13.86
N PHE A 35 -0.65 7.92 -12.72
CA PHE A 35 -0.24 7.18 -11.53
C PHE A 35 1.15 7.54 -10.97
N GLY A 36 1.68 8.71 -11.34
CA GLY A 36 3.02 9.16 -10.95
C GLY A 36 4.15 8.44 -11.69
N CYS A 37 3.86 7.78 -12.80
CA CYS A 37 4.88 7.18 -13.66
C CYS A 37 5.57 8.25 -14.49
N GLU A 38 6.88 8.40 -14.30
CA GLU A 38 7.73 9.31 -15.06
C GLU A 38 8.60 8.56 -16.08
N LYS A 39 8.79 7.26 -15.87
CA LYS A 39 9.63 6.38 -16.69
C LYS A 39 8.85 5.14 -17.13
N VAL A 40 9.25 4.59 -18.27
CA VAL A 40 8.62 3.39 -18.84
C VAL A 40 8.72 2.20 -17.89
N GLU A 41 9.85 2.05 -17.19
CA GLU A 41 10.07 0.97 -16.24
C GLU A 41 9.06 1.00 -15.09
N GLN A 42 8.72 2.20 -14.61
CA GLN A 42 7.69 2.38 -13.58
C GLN A 42 6.30 1.97 -14.10
N GLY A 43 6.00 2.38 -15.32
CA GLY A 43 4.76 1.98 -16.00
C GLY A 43 4.67 0.47 -16.22
N ASN A 44 5.78 -0.17 -16.58
CA ASN A 44 5.86 -1.63 -16.78
C ASN A 44 5.60 -2.39 -15.46
N ILE A 45 6.16 -1.92 -14.34
CA ILE A 45 5.91 -2.52 -13.01
C ILE A 45 4.43 -2.42 -12.65
N LEU A 46 3.81 -1.27 -12.88
CA LEU A 46 2.38 -1.05 -12.62
C LEU A 46 1.51 -1.95 -13.50
N ALA A 47 1.83 -2.04 -14.80
CA ALA A 47 1.12 -2.89 -15.76
C ALA A 47 1.25 -4.37 -15.39
N MET A 48 2.46 -4.82 -15.04
CA MET A 48 2.71 -6.19 -14.59
C MET A 48 1.90 -6.54 -13.33
N ALA A 49 1.91 -5.65 -12.32
CA ALA A 49 1.13 -5.85 -11.11
C ALA A 49 -0.38 -5.94 -11.40
N SER A 50 -0.89 -5.10 -12.32
CA SER A 50 -2.30 -5.12 -12.74
C SER A 50 -2.70 -6.47 -13.35
N ILE A 51 -1.84 -7.03 -14.19
CA ILE A 51 -2.08 -8.32 -14.84
C ILE A 51 -2.00 -9.46 -13.80
N LEU A 52 -0.96 -9.48 -12.97
CA LEU A 52 -0.75 -10.55 -11.98
C LEU A 52 -1.83 -10.56 -10.88
N GLU A 53 -2.21 -9.39 -10.38
CA GLU A 53 -3.24 -9.28 -9.35
C GLU A 53 -4.67 -9.26 -9.94
N ARG A 54 -4.80 -9.23 -11.26
CA ARG A 54 -6.09 -9.15 -11.98
C ARG A 54 -6.93 -7.93 -11.54
N LYS A 55 -6.25 -6.84 -11.24
CA LYS A 55 -6.82 -5.57 -10.83
C LYS A 55 -6.54 -4.49 -11.87
N SER A 56 -7.42 -3.50 -11.93
CA SER A 56 -7.17 -2.35 -12.80
C SER A 56 -5.92 -1.58 -12.34
N PRO A 57 -5.22 -0.88 -13.24
CA PRO A 57 -4.10 -0.02 -12.86
C PRO A 57 -4.46 1.04 -11.82
N ILE A 58 -5.72 1.48 -11.82
CA ILE A 58 -6.26 2.44 -10.82
C ILE A 58 -6.26 1.79 -9.44
N GLU A 59 -6.74 0.55 -9.30
CA GLU A 59 -6.77 -0.17 -8.03
C GLU A 59 -5.36 -0.46 -7.51
N ILE A 60 -4.42 -0.83 -8.41
CA ILE A 60 -3.02 -1.03 -8.05
C ILE A 60 -2.40 0.29 -7.56
N ALA A 61 -2.59 1.38 -8.30
CA ALA A 61 -2.07 2.70 -7.90
C ALA A 61 -2.72 3.23 -6.60
N ASP A 62 -3.95 2.82 -6.30
CA ASP A 62 -4.61 3.14 -5.04
C ASP A 62 -4.08 2.31 -3.86
N THR A 63 -3.66 1.08 -4.12
CA THR A 63 -3.15 0.13 -3.13
C THR A 63 -1.67 0.35 -2.81
N TYR A 64 -0.85 0.65 -3.81
CA TYR A 64 0.61 0.69 -3.71
C TYR A 64 1.19 2.07 -4.02
N HIS A 65 2.34 2.35 -3.40
CA HIS A 65 3.28 3.37 -3.86
C HIS A 65 4.35 2.69 -4.72
N LEU A 66 4.70 3.33 -5.82
CA LEU A 66 5.87 2.95 -6.59
C LEU A 66 7.06 3.79 -6.10
N MET A 67 7.96 3.18 -5.36
CA MET A 67 9.15 3.82 -4.79
C MET A 67 10.38 3.01 -5.13
N ASP A 68 11.38 3.67 -5.71
CA ASP A 68 12.69 3.07 -6.05
C ASP A 68 12.58 1.75 -6.85
N GLY A 69 11.62 1.69 -7.78
CA GLY A 69 11.36 0.51 -8.60
C GLY A 69 10.62 -0.63 -7.90
N GLN A 70 10.10 -0.39 -6.69
CA GLN A 70 9.36 -1.37 -5.91
C GLN A 70 7.94 -0.89 -5.60
N LEU A 71 6.99 -1.82 -5.61
CA LEU A 71 5.65 -1.57 -5.12
C LEU A 71 5.62 -1.76 -3.60
N THR A 72 5.28 -0.69 -2.89
CA THR A 72 5.12 -0.71 -1.43
C THR A 72 3.67 -0.42 -1.09
N MET A 73 3.03 -1.31 -0.35
CA MET A 73 1.63 -1.14 0.02
C MET A 73 1.42 0.13 0.86
N LYS A 74 0.40 0.90 0.51
CA LYS A 74 0.00 2.09 1.27
C LYS A 74 -0.55 1.69 2.64
N SER A 75 -0.25 2.46 3.67
CA SER A 75 -0.71 2.19 5.04
C SER A 75 -2.23 2.00 5.16
N ARG A 76 -3.02 2.76 4.39
CA ARG A 76 -4.47 2.59 4.36
C ARG A 76 -4.90 1.24 3.77
N ALA A 77 -4.21 0.73 2.77
CA ALA A 77 -4.47 -0.58 2.19
C ALA A 77 -4.04 -1.70 3.16
N MET A 78 -2.90 -1.53 3.85
CA MET A 78 -2.48 -2.43 4.93
C MET A 78 -3.52 -2.50 6.04
N LEU A 79 -4.06 -1.36 6.47
CA LEU A 79 -5.11 -1.29 7.49
C LEU A 79 -6.40 -1.98 7.03
N ALA A 80 -6.77 -1.81 5.76
CA ALA A 80 -7.94 -2.48 5.19
C ALA A 80 -7.77 -4.01 5.19
N LYS A 81 -6.62 -4.52 4.75
CA LYS A 81 -6.29 -5.96 4.83
C LYS A 81 -6.32 -6.48 6.26
N TYR A 82 -5.71 -5.76 7.20
CA TYR A 82 -5.71 -6.11 8.62
C TYR A 82 -7.14 -6.26 9.17
N ARG A 83 -8.03 -5.31 8.82
CA ARG A 83 -9.44 -5.38 9.22
C ARG A 83 -10.19 -6.53 8.56
N GLN A 84 -9.91 -6.83 7.29
CA GLN A 84 -10.49 -7.97 6.58
C GLN A 84 -10.08 -9.30 7.21
N ALA A 85 -8.87 -9.38 7.76
CA ALA A 85 -8.39 -10.54 8.51
C ALA A 85 -8.96 -10.62 9.95
N GLY A 86 -9.93 -9.78 10.31
CA GLY A 86 -10.55 -9.75 11.64
C GLY A 86 -9.85 -8.82 12.63
N GLY A 87 -8.83 -8.11 12.21
CA GLY A 87 -8.10 -7.16 13.04
C GLY A 87 -8.94 -5.93 13.44
N ARG A 88 -8.74 -5.45 14.65
CA ARG A 88 -9.37 -4.23 15.18
C ARG A 88 -8.30 -3.26 15.65
N VAL A 89 -8.58 -1.96 15.47
CA VAL A 89 -7.70 -0.88 15.89
C VAL A 89 -8.47 0.13 16.71
N LYS A 90 -7.96 0.47 17.88
CA LYS A 90 -8.42 1.57 18.70
C LYS A 90 -7.32 2.59 18.86
N TRP A 91 -7.48 3.77 18.30
CA TRP A 91 -6.54 4.88 18.45
C TRP A 91 -6.62 5.42 19.87
N LEU A 92 -5.50 5.39 20.59
CA LEU A 92 -5.39 5.83 21.99
C LEU A 92 -4.87 7.26 22.06
N GLU A 93 -3.90 7.59 21.23
CA GLU A 93 -3.33 8.93 21.11
C GLU A 93 -3.03 9.23 19.64
N THR A 94 -3.40 10.41 19.18
CA THR A 94 -3.09 10.90 17.83
C THR A 94 -2.83 12.40 17.93
N THR A 95 -1.54 12.75 17.97
CA THR A 95 -1.04 14.13 18.05
C THR A 95 0.00 14.37 16.97
N ASP A 96 0.51 15.57 16.87
CA ASP A 96 1.60 15.90 15.95
C ASP A 96 2.95 15.29 16.33
N THR A 97 3.07 14.75 17.55
CA THR A 97 4.32 14.16 18.07
C THR A 97 4.22 12.68 18.37
N THR A 98 3.02 12.15 18.58
CA THR A 98 2.81 10.76 18.99
C THR A 98 1.56 10.18 18.34
N CYS A 99 1.68 8.96 17.86
CA CYS A 99 0.55 8.12 17.50
C CYS A 99 0.67 6.79 18.25
N LEU A 100 -0.34 6.44 19.04
CA LEU A 100 -0.44 5.17 19.77
C LEU A 100 -1.80 4.53 19.50
N ALA A 101 -1.81 3.24 19.28
CA ALA A 101 -3.05 2.48 19.10
C ALA A 101 -2.98 1.09 19.72
N ALA A 102 -4.11 0.60 20.18
CA ALA A 102 -4.30 -0.79 20.55
C ALA A 102 -4.78 -1.58 19.33
N TRP A 103 -4.03 -2.61 18.99
CA TRP A 103 -4.22 -3.49 17.83
C TRP A 103 -4.64 -4.86 18.33
N THR A 104 -5.80 -5.34 17.92
CA THR A 104 -6.34 -6.64 18.32
C THR A 104 -6.45 -7.54 17.12
N LEU A 105 -5.87 -8.73 17.21
CA LEU A 105 -5.98 -9.80 16.22
C LEU A 105 -6.09 -11.13 16.96
N GLU A 106 -6.99 -12.01 16.52
CA GLU A 106 -7.20 -13.35 17.13
C GLU A 106 -7.43 -13.32 18.67
N GLY A 107 -7.98 -12.22 19.17
CA GLY A 107 -8.27 -12.03 20.60
C GLY A 107 -7.11 -11.44 21.41
N GLU A 108 -5.91 -11.37 20.86
CA GLU A 108 -4.77 -10.72 21.50
C GLU A 108 -4.71 -9.23 21.16
N THR A 109 -4.39 -8.41 22.15
CA THR A 109 -4.27 -6.95 22.00
C THR A 109 -2.85 -6.50 22.34
N THR A 110 -2.25 -5.75 21.42
CA THR A 110 -0.91 -5.18 21.57
C THR A 110 -0.97 -3.68 21.32
N GLU A 111 -0.31 -2.88 22.14
CA GLU A 111 -0.16 -1.45 21.90
C GLU A 111 1.06 -1.18 21.04
N ILE A 112 0.86 -0.56 19.89
CA ILE A 112 1.92 -0.21 18.95
C ILE A 112 1.69 1.22 18.49
N GLY A 113 2.77 2.00 18.50
CA GLY A 113 2.76 3.39 18.08
C GLY A 113 4.00 3.78 17.32
N PHE A 114 4.07 5.08 17.02
CA PHE A 114 5.21 5.73 16.37
C PHE A 114 5.29 7.18 16.83
N THR A 115 6.49 7.69 17.05
CA THR A 115 6.71 9.07 17.54
C THR A 115 7.46 9.91 16.52
N LEU A 116 7.29 11.23 16.61
CA LEU A 116 8.05 12.18 15.80
C LEU A 116 9.56 12.06 16.07
N ALA A 117 9.96 11.86 17.34
CA ALA A 117 11.37 11.67 17.70
C ALA A 117 12.00 10.44 17.02
N GLU A 118 11.22 9.33 16.89
CA GLU A 118 11.66 8.16 16.11
C GLU A 118 11.82 8.50 14.63
N ALA A 119 10.87 9.23 14.04
CA ALA A 119 10.91 9.65 12.65
C ALA A 119 12.13 10.55 12.36
N GLU A 120 12.43 11.49 13.25
CA GLU A 120 13.61 12.37 13.16
C GLU A 120 14.90 11.57 13.23
N ARG A 121 15.02 10.66 14.20
CA ARG A 121 16.19 9.78 14.32
C ARG A 121 16.41 8.90 13.10
N MET A 122 15.33 8.48 12.43
CA MET A 122 15.39 7.72 11.20
C MET A 122 15.68 8.58 9.96
N GLY A 123 15.69 9.91 10.09
CA GLY A 123 15.93 10.84 8.98
C GLY A 123 14.79 10.89 7.94
N ILE A 124 13.57 10.47 8.29
CA ILE A 124 12.43 10.41 7.37
C ILE A 124 11.55 11.66 7.42
N VAL A 125 11.75 12.53 8.40
CA VAL A 125 11.04 13.80 8.50
C VAL A 125 11.62 14.77 7.47
N LYS A 126 10.76 15.19 6.53
CA LYS A 126 11.14 16.15 5.50
C LYS A 126 10.55 17.53 5.83
N PRO A 127 11.30 18.64 5.60
CA PRO A 127 10.84 19.99 5.90
C PRO A 127 9.68 20.47 5.01
N LYS A 128 9.37 19.71 3.96
CA LYS A 128 8.26 19.97 3.03
C LYS A 128 7.40 18.71 2.88
N GLY A 129 6.14 18.89 2.47
CA GLY A 129 5.23 17.79 2.21
C GLY A 129 4.40 17.36 3.42
N GLY A 130 4.11 16.07 3.54
CA GLY A 130 3.19 15.52 4.54
C GLY A 130 3.63 15.76 5.98
N TRP A 131 4.92 15.63 6.27
CA TRP A 131 5.47 15.85 7.61
C TRP A 131 5.31 17.29 8.11
N ALA A 132 5.40 18.26 7.21
CA ALA A 132 5.20 19.67 7.55
C ALA A 132 3.72 20.06 7.66
N LYS A 133 2.85 19.42 6.85
CA LYS A 133 1.45 19.81 6.74
C LYS A 133 0.53 19.00 7.66
N GLN A 134 0.82 17.72 7.84
CA GLN A 134 -0.03 16.75 8.51
C GLN A 134 0.81 15.72 9.29
N PRO A 135 1.61 16.14 10.28
CA PRO A 135 2.50 15.24 11.02
C PRO A 135 1.74 14.10 11.71
N ALA A 136 0.59 14.36 12.31
CA ALA A 136 -0.25 13.34 12.93
C ALA A 136 -0.66 12.22 11.94
N GLU A 137 -1.02 12.56 10.71
CA GLU A 137 -1.36 11.56 9.67
C GLU A 137 -0.14 10.76 9.23
N MET A 138 1.03 11.39 9.15
CA MET A 138 2.28 10.70 8.84
C MET A 138 2.67 9.72 9.95
N LEU A 139 2.50 10.09 11.20
CA LEU A 139 2.73 9.22 12.36
C LEU A 139 1.73 8.06 12.37
N ARG A 140 0.46 8.33 12.08
CA ARG A 140 -0.57 7.27 11.96
C ARG A 140 -0.23 6.27 10.86
N ALA A 141 0.21 6.74 9.70
CA ALA A 141 0.62 5.88 8.60
C ALA A 141 1.80 4.99 9.00
N ARG A 142 2.79 5.53 9.71
CA ARG A 142 3.95 4.77 10.21
C ARG A 142 3.58 3.76 11.29
N ALA A 143 2.74 4.15 12.25
CA ALA A 143 2.21 3.24 13.27
C ALA A 143 1.43 2.08 12.64
N THR A 144 0.61 2.37 11.63
CA THR A 144 -0.14 1.35 10.87
C THR A 144 0.79 0.38 10.18
N SER A 145 1.76 0.87 9.41
CA SER A 145 2.71 -0.01 8.71
C SER A 145 3.50 -0.88 9.66
N ARG A 146 3.99 -0.31 10.77
CA ARG A 146 4.70 -1.05 11.83
C ARG A 146 3.82 -2.16 12.40
N ALA A 147 2.61 -1.82 12.83
CA ALA A 147 1.70 -2.76 13.48
C ALA A 147 1.29 -3.90 12.57
N VAL A 148 0.88 -3.61 11.34
CA VAL A 148 0.45 -4.65 10.39
C VAL A 148 1.62 -5.58 10.04
N THR A 149 2.82 -5.04 9.81
CA THR A 149 4.01 -5.86 9.54
C THR A 149 4.39 -6.75 10.72
N MET A 150 4.17 -6.29 11.96
CA MET A 150 4.49 -7.09 13.16
C MET A 150 3.46 -8.15 13.49
N LEU A 151 2.16 -7.83 13.30
CA LEU A 151 1.06 -8.66 13.79
C LEU A 151 0.47 -9.58 12.72
N ALA A 152 0.56 -9.20 11.47
CA ALA A 152 0.04 -9.95 10.33
C ALA A 152 1.08 -9.98 9.19
N PRO A 153 2.27 -10.53 9.42
CA PRO A 153 3.25 -10.73 8.35
C PRO A 153 2.69 -11.73 7.35
N GLU A 154 2.70 -11.37 6.06
CA GLU A 154 2.36 -12.30 4.97
C GLU A 154 3.55 -13.18 4.61
#